data_22dc28b71f7572400129aee168cc6253
#
_entry.id   22dc28b71f7572400129aee168cc6253
#
_cell.length_a   1.000
_cell.length_b   1.000
_cell.length_c   1.000
_cell.angle_alpha   90.00
_cell.angle_beta   90.00
_cell.angle_gamma   90.00
#
_symmetry.space_group_name_H-M   'P 1'
#
loop_
_entity.id
_entity.type
_entity.pdbx_description
1 polymer ?
#
loop_
_entity_poly.entity_id
_entity_poly.type
_entity_poly.pdbx_seq_one_letter_code
_entity_poly.pdbx_strand_id
1 'polypeptide(L)'
;PTVSLVLGGGHSIGIPLAVSAQKSFIAPSASMMIHPVRTCGVVVGSPVTYHYFQRIQEQITDFVTENSHISREKFTEYMMATGQIATDVGTIVYGKEAVESGLIDRLGGLHDALETLHRMIEKQHKTGGGNKTHKNYRNLRSGML
;
A
#
# COMPACT_ATOMS: atom_id res chain seq x y z
N PRO A 1 -10.84 -8.23 -9.25
CA PRO A 1 -10.42 -8.08 -7.87
C PRO A 1 -8.91 -8.20 -7.72
N THR A 2 -8.36 -7.60 -6.67
CA THR A 2 -6.93 -7.60 -6.38
C THR A 2 -6.69 -7.88 -4.90
N VAL A 3 -5.62 -8.63 -4.62
CA VAL A 3 -5.08 -8.79 -3.28
C VAL A 3 -3.58 -8.50 -3.29
N SER A 4 -3.08 -7.93 -2.22
CA SER A 4 -1.66 -7.78 -1.95
C SER A 4 -1.24 -8.69 -0.80
N LEU A 5 0.03 -9.09 -0.80
CA LEU A 5 0.60 -9.92 0.25
C LEU A 5 2.03 -9.51 0.57
N VAL A 6 2.27 -9.08 1.80
CA VAL A 6 3.59 -8.79 2.33
C VAL A 6 4.13 -10.04 3.03
N LEU A 7 5.11 -10.70 2.41
CA LEU A 7 5.71 -11.94 2.94
C LEU A 7 6.99 -11.70 3.74
N GLY A 8 7.66 -10.59 3.51
CA GLY A 8 8.92 -10.23 4.16
C GLY A 8 8.98 -8.75 4.49
N GLY A 9 9.90 -8.00 3.88
CA GLY A 9 10.02 -6.56 4.07
C GLY A 9 9.12 -5.77 3.12
N GLY A 10 8.10 -5.08 3.64
CA GLY A 10 7.25 -4.14 2.90
C GLY A 10 7.61 -2.69 3.18
N HIS A 11 8.91 -2.34 3.11
CA HIS A 11 9.42 -1.05 3.57
C HIS A 11 9.18 0.08 2.57
N SER A 12 9.03 1.32 3.07
CA SER A 12 8.99 2.54 2.25
C SER A 12 7.90 2.48 1.17
N ILE A 13 8.28 2.46 -0.11
CA ILE A 13 7.36 2.32 -1.26
C ILE A 13 6.51 1.04 -1.20
N GLY A 14 6.95 0.02 -0.46
CA GLY A 14 6.17 -1.19 -0.23
C GLY A 14 4.84 -0.94 0.47
N ILE A 15 4.73 0.14 1.24
CA ILE A 15 3.51 0.51 1.97
C ILE A 15 2.38 0.92 1.01
N PRO A 16 2.53 1.97 0.19
CA PRO A 16 1.49 2.34 -0.77
C PRO A 16 1.19 1.22 -1.78
N LEU A 17 2.18 0.42 -2.18
CA LEU A 17 1.94 -0.76 -3.02
C LEU A 17 1.06 -1.80 -2.32
N ALA A 18 1.30 -2.08 -1.04
CA ALA A 18 0.51 -3.05 -0.29
C ALA A 18 -0.96 -2.60 -0.13
N VAL A 19 -1.20 -1.34 0.19
CA VAL A 19 -2.57 -0.83 0.39
C VAL A 19 -3.31 -0.51 -0.91
N SER A 20 -2.65 -0.54 -2.07
CA SER A 20 -3.28 -0.28 -3.38
C SER A 20 -4.25 -1.37 -3.83
N ALA A 21 -4.19 -2.56 -3.24
CA ALA A 21 -5.09 -3.67 -3.54
C ALA A 21 -6.41 -3.57 -2.79
N GLN A 22 -7.47 -4.18 -3.32
CA GLN A 22 -8.78 -4.22 -2.67
C GLN A 22 -8.78 -4.97 -1.33
N LYS A 23 -7.83 -5.90 -1.15
CA LYS A 23 -7.54 -6.56 0.13
C LYS A 23 -6.05 -6.76 0.29
N SER A 24 -5.55 -6.41 1.47
CA SER A 24 -4.15 -6.51 1.83
C SER A 24 -3.92 -7.55 2.92
N PHE A 25 -2.82 -8.29 2.78
CA PHE A 25 -2.38 -9.31 3.73
C PHE A 25 -0.93 -9.09 4.12
N ILE A 26 -0.59 -9.48 5.35
CA ILE A 26 0.78 -9.49 5.84
C ILE A 26 1.05 -10.79 6.60
N ALA A 27 2.19 -11.42 6.34
CA ALA A 27 2.61 -12.60 7.10
C ALA A 27 3.00 -12.20 8.54
N PRO A 28 2.81 -13.09 9.53
CA PRO A 28 3.12 -12.79 10.93
C PRO A 28 4.58 -12.34 11.17
N SER A 29 5.53 -12.89 10.40
CA SER A 29 6.96 -12.57 10.47
C SER A 29 7.39 -11.40 9.58
N ALA A 30 6.50 -10.89 8.74
CA ALA A 30 6.80 -9.78 7.86
C ALA A 30 6.81 -8.44 8.62
N SER A 31 7.53 -7.48 8.08
CA SER A 31 7.64 -6.13 8.65
C SER A 31 7.46 -5.06 7.59
N MET A 32 7.03 -3.88 8.02
CA MET A 32 6.90 -2.69 7.17
C MET A 32 7.58 -1.52 7.88
N MET A 33 8.36 -0.75 7.15
CA MET A 33 9.01 0.46 7.68
C MET A 33 8.31 1.69 7.13
N ILE A 34 7.73 2.46 8.04
CA ILE A 34 7.09 3.75 7.77
C ILE A 34 8.11 4.85 8.11
N HIS A 35 8.43 5.71 7.17
CA HIS A 35 9.35 6.82 7.36
C HIS A 35 9.01 8.00 6.45
N PRO A 36 9.47 9.23 6.76
CA PRO A 36 9.27 10.39 5.88
C PRO A 36 9.95 10.19 4.52
N VAL A 37 9.49 10.96 3.53
CA VAL A 37 10.16 11.03 2.21
C VAL A 37 11.63 11.41 2.41
N ARG A 38 12.51 10.65 1.77
CA ARG A 38 13.96 10.85 1.81
C ARG A 38 14.48 11.23 0.43
N THR A 39 15.52 12.04 0.42
CA THR A 39 16.27 12.38 -0.79
C THR A 39 17.76 12.13 -0.55
N CYS A 40 18.48 11.78 -1.61
CA CYS A 40 19.92 11.65 -1.59
C CYS A 40 20.52 12.61 -2.64
N GLY A 41 21.63 13.27 -2.31
CA GLY A 41 22.34 14.18 -3.20
C GLY A 41 22.35 15.61 -2.71
N VAL A 42 22.79 16.53 -3.58
CA VAL A 42 22.81 17.96 -3.28
C VAL A 42 21.39 18.51 -3.33
N VAL A 43 20.93 19.06 -2.21
CA VAL A 43 19.61 19.69 -2.10
C VAL A 43 19.81 21.18 -1.92
N VAL A 44 19.20 21.99 -2.81
CA VAL A 44 19.17 23.45 -2.66
C VAL A 44 18.17 23.80 -1.56
N GLY A 45 18.65 24.41 -0.46
CA GLY A 45 17.82 24.82 0.68
C GLY A 45 16.97 26.06 0.36
N SER A 46 15.95 25.87 -0.47
CA SER A 46 15.01 26.93 -0.84
C SER A 46 13.60 26.61 -0.32
N PRO A 47 12.73 27.62 -0.11
CA PRO A 47 11.33 27.39 0.23
C PRO A 47 10.60 26.50 -0.79
N VAL A 48 10.93 26.60 -2.06
CA VAL A 48 10.34 25.79 -3.12
C VAL A 48 10.69 24.31 -2.94
N THR A 49 11.94 24.01 -2.62
CA THR A 49 12.38 22.62 -2.34
C THR A 49 11.66 22.05 -1.13
N TYR A 50 11.55 22.83 -0.04
CA TYR A 50 10.81 22.41 1.16
C TYR A 50 9.34 22.08 0.84
N HIS A 51 8.63 22.99 0.17
CA HIS A 51 7.24 22.79 -0.21
C HIS A 51 7.05 21.62 -1.17
N TYR A 52 8.00 21.33 -2.05
CA TYR A 52 7.97 20.18 -2.94
C TYR A 52 7.98 18.85 -2.14
N PHE A 53 8.90 18.70 -1.20
CA PHE A 53 8.96 17.49 -0.36
C PHE A 53 7.75 17.36 0.55
N GLN A 54 7.28 18.45 1.13
CA GLN A 54 6.06 18.46 1.93
C GLN A 54 4.86 17.95 1.11
N ARG A 55 4.70 18.46 -0.11
CA ARG A 55 3.61 18.01 -1.00
C ARG A 55 3.69 16.54 -1.35
N ILE A 56 4.88 16.00 -1.64
CA ILE A 56 5.03 14.56 -1.89
C ILE A 56 4.65 13.77 -0.64
N GLN A 57 5.09 14.22 0.52
CA GLN A 57 4.78 13.56 1.79
C GLN A 57 3.27 13.53 2.04
N GLU A 58 2.58 14.63 1.80
CA GLU A 58 1.12 14.72 1.93
C GLU A 58 0.42 13.78 0.96
N GLN A 59 0.83 13.75 -0.31
CA GLN A 59 0.25 12.86 -1.32
C GLN A 59 0.38 11.37 -0.95
N ILE A 60 1.53 10.96 -0.41
CA ILE A 60 1.71 9.57 0.05
C ILE A 60 0.84 9.29 1.27
N THR A 61 0.77 10.23 2.20
CA THR A 61 -0.06 10.09 3.41
C THR A 61 -1.54 9.98 3.04
N ASP A 62 -2.04 10.85 2.16
CA ASP A 62 -3.41 10.79 1.64
C ASP A 62 -3.70 9.44 1.00
N PHE A 63 -2.84 9.02 0.07
CA PHE A 63 -3.02 7.75 -0.62
C PHE A 63 -3.09 6.56 0.34
N VAL A 64 -2.21 6.49 1.34
CA VAL A 64 -2.20 5.39 2.31
C VAL A 64 -3.46 5.41 3.16
N THR A 65 -3.87 6.57 3.68
CA THR A 65 -5.04 6.68 4.55
C THR A 65 -6.37 6.52 3.82
N GLU A 66 -6.44 6.85 2.54
CA GLU A 66 -7.62 6.60 1.69
C GLU A 66 -7.77 5.13 1.28
N ASN A 67 -6.67 4.38 1.25
CA ASN A 67 -6.66 2.99 0.79
C ASN A 67 -6.43 1.97 1.92
N SER A 68 -6.50 2.39 3.19
CA SER A 68 -6.37 1.52 4.36
C SER A 68 -7.32 2.00 5.47
N HIS A 69 -7.26 1.37 6.64
CA HIS A 69 -8.07 1.74 7.81
C HIS A 69 -7.25 2.53 8.86
N ILE A 70 -5.97 2.79 8.59
CA ILE A 70 -5.13 3.58 9.50
C ILE A 70 -5.56 5.04 9.49
N SER A 71 -5.64 5.67 10.66
CA SER A 71 -5.90 7.11 10.71
C SER A 71 -4.68 7.92 10.27
N ARG A 72 -4.90 9.13 9.74
CA ARG A 72 -3.83 10.06 9.37
C ARG A 72 -2.92 10.37 10.56
N GLU A 73 -3.51 10.56 11.73
CA GLU A 73 -2.79 10.86 12.97
C GLU A 73 -1.85 9.71 13.32
N LYS A 74 -2.35 8.46 13.28
CA LYS A 74 -1.55 7.28 13.60
C LYS A 74 -0.45 7.01 12.58
N PHE A 75 -0.76 7.19 11.28
CA PHE A 75 0.25 7.06 10.23
C PHE A 75 1.35 8.12 10.37
N THR A 76 0.98 9.37 10.69
CA THR A 76 1.93 10.46 10.92
C THR A 76 2.76 10.22 12.19
N GLU A 77 2.14 9.72 13.27
CA GLU A 77 2.84 9.32 14.50
C GLU A 77 3.94 8.29 14.18
N TYR A 78 3.60 7.22 13.47
CA TYR A 78 4.57 6.20 13.07
C TYR A 78 5.68 6.77 12.17
N MET A 79 5.32 7.62 11.23
CA MET A 79 6.26 8.22 10.28
C MET A 79 7.27 9.15 10.98
N MET A 80 6.84 9.87 12.01
CA MET A 80 7.66 10.87 12.71
C MET A 80 8.27 10.36 14.01
N ALA A 81 8.08 9.10 14.37
CA ALA A 81 8.64 8.54 15.58
C ALA A 81 10.18 8.53 15.55
N THR A 82 10.79 8.80 16.68
CA THR A 82 12.26 8.78 16.89
C THR A 82 12.63 7.67 17.84
N GLY A 83 13.82 7.08 17.67
CA GLY A 83 14.38 6.09 18.61
C GLY A 83 14.04 4.63 18.30
N GLN A 84 13.21 4.35 17.30
CA GLN A 84 12.95 2.97 16.85
C GLN A 84 13.90 2.53 15.73
N ILE A 85 14.39 3.48 14.95
CA ILE A 85 15.42 3.26 13.94
C ILE A 85 16.69 3.93 14.43
N ALA A 86 17.78 3.17 14.58
CA ALA A 86 19.00 3.58 15.29
C ALA A 86 19.64 4.89 14.79
N THR A 87 19.36 5.33 13.56
CA THR A 87 19.96 6.51 12.94
C THR A 87 18.97 7.38 12.19
N ASP A 88 17.65 7.17 12.38
CA ASP A 88 16.65 7.81 11.52
C ASP A 88 15.29 8.00 12.21
N VAL A 89 14.39 8.66 11.50
CA VAL A 89 13.00 8.89 11.89
C VAL A 89 12.09 7.86 11.20
N GLY A 90 11.15 7.29 11.92
CA GLY A 90 10.19 6.32 11.44
C GLY A 90 9.95 5.15 12.39
N THR A 91 9.08 4.25 11.98
CA THR A 91 8.68 3.08 12.76
C THR A 91 8.75 1.81 11.91
N ILE A 92 9.19 0.71 12.52
CA ILE A 92 9.06 -0.64 11.96
C ILE A 92 7.85 -1.29 12.63
N VAL A 93 6.80 -1.58 11.87
CA VAL A 93 5.64 -2.33 12.33
C VAL A 93 5.70 -3.77 11.82
N TYR A 94 5.37 -4.71 12.68
CA TYR A 94 5.34 -6.13 12.35
C TYR A 94 3.91 -6.59 12.02
N GLY A 95 3.77 -7.80 11.46
CA GLY A 95 2.51 -8.28 10.90
C GLY A 95 1.28 -8.02 11.76
N LYS A 96 1.32 -8.37 13.05
CA LYS A 96 0.19 -8.14 13.97
C LYS A 96 -0.10 -6.66 14.18
N GLU A 97 0.93 -5.86 14.42
CA GLU A 97 0.81 -4.42 14.65
C GLU A 97 0.31 -3.67 13.39
N ALA A 98 0.76 -4.09 12.20
CA ALA A 98 0.29 -3.53 10.94
C ALA A 98 -1.22 -3.74 10.74
N VAL A 99 -1.78 -4.86 11.24
CA VAL A 99 -3.22 -5.11 11.19
C VAL A 99 -3.96 -4.36 12.31
N GLU A 100 -3.44 -4.36 13.52
CA GLU A 100 -4.04 -3.66 14.66
C GLU A 100 -4.10 -2.14 14.46
N SER A 101 -3.11 -1.57 13.77
CA SER A 101 -3.11 -0.14 13.39
C SER A 101 -4.05 0.20 12.22
N GLY A 102 -4.58 -0.80 11.55
CA GLY A 102 -5.43 -0.62 10.36
C GLY A 102 -4.65 -0.37 9.06
N LEU A 103 -3.31 -0.49 9.07
CA LEU A 103 -2.50 -0.30 7.88
C LEU A 103 -2.73 -1.43 6.86
N ILE A 104 -2.83 -2.67 7.32
CA ILE A 104 -3.09 -3.86 6.51
C ILE A 104 -4.38 -4.53 6.99
N ASP A 105 -5.19 -5.05 6.05
CA ASP A 105 -6.50 -5.63 6.39
C ASP A 105 -6.40 -6.89 7.25
N ARG A 106 -5.47 -7.81 6.94
CA ARG A 106 -5.44 -9.14 7.56
C ARG A 106 -4.04 -9.71 7.75
N LEU A 107 -3.88 -10.42 8.86
CA LEU A 107 -2.77 -11.33 9.05
C LEU A 107 -3.04 -12.60 8.24
N GLY A 108 -2.06 -13.07 7.45
CA GLY A 108 -2.20 -14.28 6.66
C GLY A 108 -1.07 -14.49 5.68
N GLY A 109 -1.02 -15.70 5.12
CA GLY A 109 -0.04 -16.11 4.13
C GLY A 109 -0.61 -16.20 2.72
N LEU A 110 0.14 -16.87 1.84
CA LEU A 110 -0.26 -17.04 0.43
C LEU A 110 -1.61 -17.76 0.27
N HIS A 111 -1.88 -18.78 1.09
CA HIS A 111 -3.13 -19.51 1.05
C HIS A 111 -4.32 -18.59 1.33
N ASP A 112 -4.24 -17.78 2.40
CA ASP A 112 -5.33 -16.89 2.83
C ASP A 112 -5.61 -15.81 1.77
N ALA A 113 -4.55 -15.28 1.16
CA ALA A 113 -4.62 -14.29 0.10
C ALA A 113 -5.30 -14.88 -1.16
N LEU A 114 -4.88 -16.07 -1.60
CA LEU A 114 -5.45 -16.75 -2.78
C LEU A 114 -6.91 -17.17 -2.54
N GLU A 115 -7.23 -17.73 -1.38
CA GLU A 115 -8.61 -18.09 -1.02
C GLU A 115 -9.52 -16.85 -1.03
N THR A 116 -9.04 -15.73 -0.50
CA THR A 116 -9.79 -14.48 -0.52
C THR A 116 -9.98 -13.98 -1.95
N LEU A 117 -8.95 -14.02 -2.80
CA LEU A 117 -9.05 -13.63 -4.20
C LEU A 117 -10.08 -14.49 -4.95
N HIS A 118 -10.07 -15.80 -4.77
CA HIS A 118 -11.05 -16.71 -5.38
C HIS A 118 -12.47 -16.36 -4.95
N ARG A 119 -12.71 -16.14 -3.66
CA ARG A 119 -14.03 -15.71 -3.16
C ARG A 119 -14.50 -14.38 -3.74
N MET A 120 -13.58 -13.43 -3.93
CA MET A 120 -13.89 -12.13 -4.55
C MET A 120 -14.28 -12.29 -6.03
N ILE A 121 -13.58 -13.17 -6.77
CA ILE A 121 -13.88 -13.50 -8.17
C ILE A 121 -15.28 -14.14 -8.28
N GLU A 122 -15.57 -15.14 -7.46
CA GLU A 122 -16.88 -15.81 -7.44
C GLU A 122 -18.02 -14.84 -7.15
N LYS A 123 -17.83 -13.94 -6.18
CA LYS A 123 -18.81 -12.91 -5.85
C LYS A 123 -19.06 -11.98 -7.03
N GLN A 124 -18.01 -11.57 -7.73
CA GLN A 124 -18.13 -10.70 -8.90
C GLN A 124 -18.90 -11.39 -10.04
N HIS A 125 -18.67 -12.68 -10.26
CA HIS A 125 -19.40 -13.47 -11.25
C HIS A 125 -20.89 -13.60 -10.88
N LYS A 126 -21.22 -13.77 -9.60
CA LYS A 126 -22.63 -13.87 -9.15
C LYS A 126 -23.38 -12.54 -9.26
N THR A 127 -22.70 -11.42 -9.01
CA THR A 127 -23.30 -10.07 -9.11
C THR A 127 -23.32 -9.53 -10.53
N GLY A 128 -22.41 -9.98 -11.41
CA GLY A 128 -22.29 -9.56 -12.82
C GLY A 128 -23.17 -10.31 -13.80
N GLY A 129 -23.98 -11.28 -13.35
CA GLY A 129 -24.86 -12.11 -14.20
C GLY A 129 -26.03 -11.39 -14.88
N GLY A 130 -26.11 -10.05 -14.81
CA GLY A 130 -27.20 -9.23 -15.34
C GLY A 130 -26.89 -8.41 -16.60
N ASN A 131 -25.63 -8.29 -17.04
CA ASN A 131 -25.36 -7.52 -18.26
C ASN A 131 -24.10 -8.03 -18.98
N LYS A 132 -24.31 -8.94 -19.96
CA LYS A 132 -23.25 -9.36 -20.88
C LYS A 132 -23.02 -8.26 -21.91
N THR A 133 -22.07 -7.37 -21.69
CA THR A 133 -21.35 -6.70 -22.77
C THR A 133 -19.90 -7.13 -22.71
N HIS A 134 -19.61 -8.25 -23.38
CA HIS A 134 -18.25 -8.60 -23.79
C HIS A 134 -17.72 -7.49 -24.72
N LYS A 135 -17.00 -6.51 -24.19
CA LYS A 135 -16.06 -5.72 -24.99
C LYS A 135 -14.87 -6.62 -25.31
N ASN A 136 -14.90 -7.17 -26.54
CA ASN A 136 -13.81 -7.92 -27.14
C ASN A 136 -12.54 -7.05 -27.24
N TYR A 137 -11.56 -7.28 -26.38
CA TYR A 137 -10.21 -6.68 -26.52
C TYR A 137 -9.35 -7.33 -27.61
N ARG A 138 -9.99 -7.99 -28.63
CA ARG A 138 -9.27 -8.65 -29.74
C ARG A 138 -8.86 -7.73 -30.90
N ASN A 139 -9.26 -6.46 -30.93
CA ASN A 139 -9.07 -5.60 -32.10
C ASN A 139 -7.98 -4.52 -31.98
N LEU A 140 -6.98 -4.68 -31.12
CA LEU A 140 -5.86 -3.72 -31.04
C LEU A 140 -4.56 -4.22 -31.71
N ARG A 141 -4.60 -5.29 -32.51
CA ARG A 141 -3.41 -5.82 -33.20
C ARG A 141 -3.41 -5.76 -34.72
N SER A 142 -4.35 -5.06 -35.35
CA SER A 142 -4.41 -4.98 -36.83
C SER A 142 -4.45 -3.55 -37.36
N GLY A 143 -3.54 -2.71 -36.90
CA GLY A 143 -3.45 -1.31 -37.35
C GLY A 143 -2.07 -0.70 -37.26
N MET A 144 -1.02 -1.49 -37.59
CA MET A 144 0.33 -0.97 -37.86
C MET A 144 1.02 -1.92 -38.85
N LEU A 145 0.83 -1.67 -40.11
CA LEU A 145 1.74 -1.89 -41.22
C LEU A 145 1.64 -0.68 -42.14
#